data_a06c83a180464152c7965b7eff35c1b5
#
_entry.id   a06c83a180464152c7965b7eff35c1b5
#
_cell.length_a   1.000
_cell.length_b   1.000
_cell.length_c   1.000
_cell.angle_alpha   90.00
_cell.angle_beta   90.00
_cell.angle_gamma   90.00
#
_symmetry.space_group_name_H-M   'P 1'
#
loop_
_entity.id
_entity.type
_entity.pdbx_description
1 polymer ?
#
loop_
_entity_poly.entity_id
_entity_poly.type
_entity_poly.pdbx_seq_one_letter_code
_entity_poly.pdbx_strand_id
1 'polypeptide(L)'
;SAYAISKAAQLLDGFFVWSYMETKEMERFHITSAELDSVVSELRNIRGVDTAVFLYEIESGVWKCSFRSNHVVNVSELAVSFGGGGHVRASGCTFYHKKPDEIITEIVNRIPKEDYAGRAL
;
A
#
# COMPACT_ATOMS: atom_id res chain seq x y z
N SER A 1 -0.38 -13.16 -3.54
CA SER A 1 -1.24 -14.13 -2.87
C SER A 1 -2.71 -13.80 -3.11
N ALA A 2 -3.47 -14.79 -3.55
CA ALA A 2 -4.90 -14.65 -3.76
C ALA A 2 -5.62 -14.20 -2.48
N TYR A 3 -5.14 -14.64 -1.33
CA TYR A 3 -5.71 -14.24 -0.04
C TYR A 3 -5.56 -12.73 0.20
N ALA A 4 -4.36 -12.18 -0.04
CA ALA A 4 -4.14 -10.75 0.14
C ALA A 4 -5.00 -9.92 -0.82
N ILE A 5 -5.12 -10.36 -2.07
CA ILE A 5 -5.97 -9.68 -3.06
C ILE A 5 -7.44 -9.76 -2.66
N SER A 6 -7.90 -10.91 -2.15
CA SER A 6 -9.31 -11.10 -1.80
C SER A 6 -9.79 -10.17 -0.68
N LYS A 7 -8.89 -9.74 0.20
CA LYS A 7 -9.27 -8.84 1.30
C LYS A 7 -8.87 -7.38 1.06
N ALA A 8 -8.48 -7.04 -0.16
CA ALA A 8 -8.12 -5.67 -0.50
C ALA A 8 -9.33 -4.74 -0.37
N ALA A 9 -9.08 -3.52 0.08
CA ALA A 9 -10.09 -2.50 0.24
C ALA A 9 -9.76 -1.27 -0.60
N GLN A 10 -10.76 -0.71 -1.27
CA GLN A 10 -10.61 0.50 -2.06
C GLN A 10 -11.17 1.70 -1.31
N LEU A 11 -10.45 2.83 -1.40
CA LEU A 11 -10.82 4.11 -0.80
C LEU A 11 -10.76 5.19 -1.87
N LEU A 12 -11.25 6.39 -1.54
CA LEU A 12 -11.20 7.55 -2.45
C LEU A 12 -11.84 7.21 -3.81
N ASP A 13 -13.03 6.62 -3.76
CA ASP A 13 -13.80 6.24 -4.96
C ASP A 13 -13.01 5.36 -5.93
N GLY A 14 -12.21 4.44 -5.39
CA GLY A 14 -11.43 3.50 -6.18
C GLY A 14 -10.05 3.99 -6.60
N PHE A 15 -9.72 5.25 -6.33
CA PHE A 15 -8.41 5.82 -6.65
C PHE A 15 -7.28 5.12 -5.88
N PHE A 16 -7.57 4.67 -4.67
CA PHE A 16 -6.61 4.08 -3.74
C PHE A 16 -7.07 2.67 -3.36
N VAL A 17 -6.12 1.74 -3.31
CA VAL A 17 -6.39 0.37 -2.86
C VAL A 17 -5.29 -0.06 -1.89
N TRP A 18 -5.65 -0.86 -0.91
CA TRP A 18 -4.66 -1.41 0.02
C TRP A 18 -5.04 -2.80 0.48
N SER A 19 -4.03 -3.53 0.94
CA SER A 19 -4.20 -4.80 1.62
C SER A 19 -3.07 -4.99 2.62
N TYR A 20 -3.17 -6.01 3.43
CA TYR A 20 -2.13 -6.31 4.42
C TYR A 20 -2.06 -7.79 4.72
N MET A 21 -0.92 -8.22 5.25
CA MET A 21 -0.72 -9.58 5.78
C MET A 21 0.05 -9.52 7.08
N GLU A 22 -0.48 -10.18 8.11
CA GLU A 22 0.19 -10.34 9.39
C GLU A 22 1.25 -11.44 9.29
N THR A 23 2.22 -11.42 10.21
CA THR A 23 3.32 -12.42 10.24
C THR A 23 2.78 -13.85 10.20
N LYS A 24 1.77 -14.15 11.02
CA LYS A 24 1.18 -15.50 11.07
C LYS A 24 0.53 -15.91 9.76
N GLU A 25 -0.03 -14.97 9.01
CA GLU A 25 -0.62 -15.24 7.70
C GLU A 25 0.45 -15.53 6.67
N MET A 26 1.54 -14.78 6.68
CA MET A 26 2.67 -15.00 5.77
C MET A 26 3.31 -16.37 6.01
N GLU A 27 3.44 -16.77 7.27
CA GLU A 27 3.94 -18.10 7.64
C GLU A 27 2.99 -19.20 7.16
N ARG A 28 1.68 -19.02 7.43
CA ARG A 28 0.64 -19.99 7.05
C ARG A 28 0.61 -20.24 5.54
N PHE A 29 0.76 -19.20 4.74
CA PHE A 29 0.69 -19.28 3.28
C PHE A 29 2.07 -19.46 2.62
N HIS A 30 3.14 -19.56 3.39
CA HIS A 30 4.52 -19.72 2.89
C HIS A 30 4.89 -18.65 1.86
N ILE A 31 4.59 -17.39 2.19
CA ILE A 31 4.78 -16.26 1.26
C ILE A 31 6.27 -15.98 1.06
N THR A 32 6.70 -15.88 -0.20
CA THR A 32 8.08 -15.53 -0.57
C THR A 32 8.18 -14.02 -0.84
N SER A 33 9.43 -13.51 -0.88
CA SER A 33 9.69 -12.10 -1.22
C SER A 33 9.15 -11.74 -2.61
N ALA A 34 9.26 -12.65 -3.57
CA ALA A 34 8.74 -12.43 -4.92
C ALA A 34 7.21 -12.29 -4.91
N GLU A 35 6.53 -13.06 -4.07
CA GLU A 35 5.07 -12.97 -3.94
C GLU A 35 4.63 -11.65 -3.30
N LEU A 36 5.40 -11.10 -2.37
CA LEU A 36 5.10 -9.79 -1.77
C LEU A 36 5.10 -8.68 -2.83
N ASP A 37 6.10 -8.68 -3.72
CA ASP A 37 6.17 -7.72 -4.83
C ASP A 37 5.01 -7.93 -5.79
N SER A 38 4.64 -9.17 -6.05
CA SER A 38 3.53 -9.54 -6.93
C SER A 38 2.20 -9.01 -6.42
N VAL A 39 1.95 -9.06 -5.11
CA VAL A 39 0.70 -8.57 -4.52
C VAL A 39 0.50 -7.09 -4.81
N VAL A 40 1.49 -6.25 -4.54
CA VAL A 40 1.32 -4.81 -4.75
C VAL A 40 1.16 -4.47 -6.23
N SER A 41 1.81 -5.22 -7.12
CA SER A 41 1.66 -5.06 -8.56
C SER A 41 0.25 -5.43 -9.03
N GLU A 42 -0.32 -6.50 -8.50
CA GLU A 42 -1.70 -6.88 -8.81
C GLU A 42 -2.71 -5.85 -8.30
N LEU A 43 -2.51 -5.32 -7.09
CA LEU A 43 -3.37 -4.28 -6.54
C LEU A 43 -3.37 -3.04 -7.44
N ARG A 44 -2.18 -2.62 -7.89
CA ARG A 44 -2.03 -1.46 -8.77
C ARG A 44 -2.76 -1.62 -10.10
N ASN A 45 -2.92 -2.85 -10.57
CA ASN A 45 -3.56 -3.14 -11.84
C ASN A 45 -5.09 -3.21 -11.78
N ILE A 46 -5.68 -3.05 -10.60
CA ILE A 46 -7.14 -2.99 -10.47
C ILE A 46 -7.64 -1.75 -11.21
N ARG A 47 -8.70 -1.94 -12.00
CA ARG A 47 -9.26 -0.85 -12.83
C ARG A 47 -9.63 0.37 -11.96
N GLY A 48 -9.21 1.55 -12.40
CA GLY A 48 -9.50 2.82 -11.74
C GLY A 48 -8.54 3.19 -10.64
N VAL A 49 -7.67 2.29 -10.22
CA VAL A 49 -6.70 2.54 -9.16
C VAL A 49 -5.52 3.35 -9.70
N ASP A 50 -5.14 4.39 -8.97
CA ASP A 50 -3.84 5.03 -9.15
C ASP A 50 -2.82 4.52 -8.15
N THR A 51 -3.17 4.54 -6.87
CA THR A 51 -2.23 4.24 -5.79
C THR A 51 -2.58 2.94 -5.08
N ALA A 52 -1.61 2.07 -4.96
CA ALA A 52 -1.73 0.82 -4.23
C ALA A 52 -0.74 0.76 -3.08
N VAL A 53 -1.20 0.26 -1.94
CA VAL A 53 -0.40 0.08 -0.73
C VAL A 53 -0.55 -1.34 -0.23
N PHE A 54 0.58 -1.98 0.05
CA PHE A 54 0.58 -3.28 0.68
C PHE A 54 1.43 -3.24 1.94
N LEU A 55 0.81 -3.62 3.06
CA LEU A 55 1.46 -3.69 4.36
C LEU A 55 1.74 -5.14 4.71
N TYR A 56 2.96 -5.46 5.12
CA TYR A 56 3.25 -6.80 5.63
C TYR A 56 4.07 -6.70 6.91
N GLU A 57 3.65 -7.50 7.89
CA GLU A 57 4.25 -7.48 9.22
C GLU A 57 5.45 -8.41 9.26
N ILE A 58 6.65 -7.86 9.46
CA ILE A 58 7.88 -8.64 9.49
C ILE A 58 8.20 -9.20 10.87
N GLU A 59 7.71 -8.54 11.91
CA GLU A 59 7.71 -9.01 13.29
C GLU A 59 6.64 -8.24 14.04
N SER A 60 6.29 -8.66 15.24
CA SER A 60 5.19 -8.05 16.00
C SER A 60 5.33 -6.52 16.07
N GLY A 61 4.36 -5.82 15.54
CA GLY A 61 4.30 -4.36 15.56
C GLY A 61 5.20 -3.65 14.56
N VAL A 62 5.88 -4.38 13.66
CA VAL A 62 6.75 -3.77 12.64
C VAL A 62 6.19 -4.09 11.26
N TRP A 63 5.71 -3.04 10.58
CA TRP A 63 5.04 -3.17 9.30
C TRP A 63 5.85 -2.53 8.18
N LYS A 64 6.24 -3.34 7.22
CA LYS A 64 6.80 -2.84 5.96
C LYS A 64 5.65 -2.36 5.10
N CYS A 65 5.87 -1.25 4.41
CA CYS A 65 4.87 -0.65 3.54
C CYS A 65 5.45 -0.49 2.14
N SER A 66 4.79 -1.09 1.16
CA SER A 66 5.12 -0.91 -0.25
C SER A 66 4.09 0.00 -0.89
N PHE A 67 4.56 1.02 -1.59
CA PHE A 67 3.72 1.95 -2.36
C PHE A 67 3.95 1.75 -3.85
N ARG A 68 2.88 1.80 -4.62
CA ARG A 68 2.95 1.87 -6.09
C ARG A 68 1.93 2.88 -6.58
N SER A 69 2.25 3.56 -7.67
CA SER A 69 1.25 4.39 -8.35
C SER A 69 1.37 4.23 -9.85
N ASN A 70 0.28 4.55 -10.57
CA ASN A 70 0.24 4.42 -12.01
C ASN A 70 0.58 5.72 -12.72
N HIS A 71 -0.02 6.85 -12.32
CA HIS A 71 0.06 8.09 -13.07
C HIS A 71 0.12 9.36 -12.23
N VAL A 72 -0.49 9.39 -11.05
CA VAL A 72 -0.76 10.65 -10.36
C VAL A 72 0.09 10.85 -9.11
N VAL A 73 -0.05 10.00 -8.10
CA VAL A 73 0.62 10.21 -6.82
C VAL A 73 2.12 9.96 -6.94
N ASN A 74 2.90 10.92 -6.46
CA ASN A 74 4.35 10.74 -6.31
C ASN A 74 4.60 9.96 -5.02
N VAL A 75 4.76 8.64 -5.15
CA VAL A 75 4.94 7.79 -3.97
C VAL A 75 6.32 7.90 -3.35
N SER A 76 7.31 8.47 -4.06
CA SER A 76 8.61 8.77 -3.48
C SER A 76 8.48 9.85 -2.40
N GLU A 77 7.79 10.94 -2.71
CA GLU A 77 7.54 12.03 -1.74
C GLU A 77 6.71 11.51 -0.56
N LEU A 78 5.71 10.70 -0.84
CA LEU A 78 4.87 10.10 0.20
C LEU A 78 5.72 9.25 1.16
N ALA A 79 6.55 8.36 0.62
CA ALA A 79 7.43 7.51 1.43
C ALA A 79 8.43 8.33 2.25
N VAL A 80 9.02 9.35 1.66
CA VAL A 80 9.96 10.26 2.36
C VAL A 80 9.28 10.91 3.55
N SER A 81 8.03 11.30 3.43
CA SER A 81 7.28 11.92 4.52
C SER A 81 7.10 10.99 5.73
N PHE A 82 7.27 9.68 5.52
CA PHE A 82 7.24 8.66 6.58
C PHE A 82 8.63 8.09 6.90
N GLY A 83 9.69 8.75 6.44
CA GLY A 83 11.06 8.31 6.72
C GLY A 83 11.62 7.25 5.77
N GLY A 84 10.91 6.94 4.72
CA GLY A 84 11.34 5.98 3.70
C GLY A 84 11.87 6.62 2.44
N GLY A 85 11.68 5.98 1.29
CA GLY A 85 12.13 6.49 0.01
C GLY A 85 11.86 5.54 -1.14
N GLY A 86 12.36 5.91 -2.31
CA GLY A 86 12.23 5.11 -3.52
C GLY A 86 12.09 5.98 -4.76
N HIS A 87 11.29 5.52 -5.70
CA HIS A 87 11.04 6.19 -6.97
C HIS A 87 9.61 6.72 -7.03
N VAL A 88 9.34 7.59 -7.99
CA VAL A 88 8.04 8.26 -8.14
C VAL A 88 6.86 7.30 -8.25
N ARG A 89 7.07 6.10 -8.82
CA ARG A 89 6.01 5.09 -9.01
C ARG A 89 6.15 3.85 -8.12
N ALA A 90 7.25 3.74 -7.36
CA ALA A 90 7.51 2.57 -6.51
C ALA A 90 8.41 2.98 -5.34
N SER A 91 7.91 2.86 -4.13
CA SER A 91 8.63 3.29 -2.93
C SER A 91 8.21 2.46 -1.73
N GLY A 92 8.79 2.74 -0.58
CA GLY A 92 8.43 2.05 0.64
C GLY A 92 8.92 2.75 1.89
N CYS A 93 8.34 2.34 3.00
CA CYS A 93 8.72 2.81 4.33
C CYS A 93 8.39 1.73 5.37
N THR A 94 8.65 2.03 6.62
CA THR A 94 8.36 1.11 7.73
C THR A 94 7.59 1.87 8.82
N PHE A 95 6.56 1.22 9.36
CA PHE A 95 5.79 1.74 10.49
C PHE A 95 6.02 0.87 11.71
N TYR A 96 6.02 1.48 12.87
CA TYR A 96 6.25 0.82 14.15
C TYR A 96 5.10 1.07 15.11
N HIS A 97 4.67 0.02 15.80
CA HIS A 97 3.67 0.10 16.88
C HIS A 97 2.35 0.74 16.48
N LYS A 98 1.92 0.50 15.25
CA LYS A 98 0.64 0.97 14.70
C LYS A 98 -0.11 -0.21 14.07
N LYS A 99 -1.43 -0.09 14.05
CA LYS A 99 -2.29 -1.07 13.39
C LYS A 99 -2.47 -0.70 11.91
N PRO A 100 -2.75 -1.68 11.03
CA PRO A 100 -2.95 -1.40 9.61
C PRO A 100 -3.94 -0.26 9.32
N ASP A 101 -5.09 -0.22 9.99
CA ASP A 101 -6.08 0.84 9.76
C ASP A 101 -5.53 2.23 10.12
N GLU A 102 -4.77 2.32 11.21
CA GLU A 102 -4.13 3.57 11.62
C GLU A 102 -3.10 4.02 10.57
N ILE A 103 -2.32 3.09 10.08
CA ILE A 103 -1.31 3.34 9.05
C ILE A 103 -1.98 3.90 7.79
N ILE A 104 -3.04 3.25 7.33
CA ILE A 104 -3.74 3.66 6.11
C ILE A 104 -4.38 5.04 6.27
N THR A 105 -4.95 5.34 7.43
CA THR A 105 -5.51 6.67 7.69
C THR A 105 -4.43 7.75 7.57
N GLU A 106 -3.25 7.51 8.13
CA GLU A 106 -2.14 8.46 8.02
C GLU A 106 -1.69 8.64 6.57
N ILE A 107 -1.58 7.53 5.83
CA ILE A 107 -1.17 7.57 4.41
C ILE A 107 -2.17 8.38 3.59
N VAL A 108 -3.45 8.06 3.69
CA VAL A 108 -4.51 8.74 2.92
C VAL A 108 -4.52 10.24 3.23
N ASN A 109 -4.33 10.61 4.50
CA ASN A 109 -4.32 12.01 4.90
C ASN A 109 -3.14 12.79 4.33
N ARG A 110 -2.08 12.14 3.88
CA ARG A 110 -0.92 12.79 3.26
C ARG A 110 -0.93 12.79 1.74
N ILE A 111 -1.90 12.12 1.12
CA ILE A 111 -2.06 12.21 -0.34
C ILE A 111 -2.66 13.58 -0.64
N PRO A 112 -2.03 14.38 -1.53
CA PRO A 112 -2.59 15.69 -1.89
C PRO A 112 -4.00 15.55 -2.42
N LYS A 113 -4.93 16.34 -1.89
CA LYS A 113 -6.34 16.27 -2.29
C LYS A 113 -6.53 16.57 -3.77
N GLU A 114 -5.71 17.45 -4.34
CA GLU A 114 -5.75 17.78 -5.76
C GLU A 114 -5.45 16.57 -6.65
N ASP A 115 -4.79 15.54 -6.13
CA ASP A 115 -4.47 14.35 -6.91
C ASP A 115 -5.71 13.52 -7.23
N TYR A 116 -6.73 13.57 -6.39
CA TYR A 116 -7.93 12.75 -6.58
C TYR A 116 -9.24 13.55 -6.56
N ALA A 117 -9.24 14.80 -6.14
CA ALA A 117 -10.45 15.63 -6.10
C ALA A 117 -10.92 15.91 -7.52
N GLY A 118 -12.24 15.84 -7.74
CA GLY A 118 -12.83 16.15 -9.03
C GLY A 118 -12.60 15.11 -10.12
N ARG A 119 -12.09 13.93 -9.79
CA ARG A 119 -11.96 12.86 -10.77
C ARG A 119 -13.33 12.39 -11.26
N ALA A 120 -13.41 12.18 -12.57
CA ALA A 120 -14.56 11.51 -13.16
C ALA A 120 -14.43 10.00 -12.87
N LEU A 121 -15.48 9.41 -12.42
CA LEU A 121 -15.54 7.97 -12.11
C LEU A 121 -16.18 7.20 -13.26
#